data_8796ea3c85e4d612446cf3d073528b6e
#
_entry.id   8796ea3c85e4d612446cf3d073528b6e
#
_cell.length_a   1.000
_cell.length_b   1.000
_cell.length_c   1.000
_cell.angle_alpha   90.00
_cell.angle_beta   90.00
_cell.angle_gamma   90.00
#
_symmetry.space_group_name_H-M   'P 1'
#
loop_
_entity.id
_entity.type
_entity.pdbx_description
1 polymer ?
#
loop_
_entity_poly.entity_id
_entity_poly.type
_entity_poly.pdbx_seq_one_letter_code
_entity_poly.pdbx_strand_id
1 'polypeptide(L)'
;MDDIEEIKKLKARYFRFLDSKDWDGYANVFAEDCVVDLARVGSGVHHGRTAFAAFASALPLVQSVHQGHMPEIDLTGPETACGVWALEDYNVWEDGTQHHGWGHYLETYVKRDGRWYIKTMTLSYLRIDQSCPEPTMIAGKDNTAHLRGMRPAAGG
;
A
#
# COMPACT_ATOMS: atom_id res chain seq x y z
N MET A 1 17.72 -14.60 7.16
CA MET A 1 16.29 -14.26 7.35
C MET A 1 15.58 -14.68 6.08
N ASP A 2 14.37 -15.21 6.18
CA ASP A 2 13.61 -15.71 5.02
C ASP A 2 13.14 -14.52 4.15
N ASP A 3 13.49 -14.52 2.88
CA ASP A 3 13.16 -13.45 1.94
C ASP A 3 11.64 -13.29 1.75
N ILE A 4 10.88 -14.37 1.81
CA ILE A 4 9.41 -14.33 1.75
C ILE A 4 8.85 -13.59 2.97
N GLU A 5 9.36 -13.84 4.16
CA GLU A 5 8.95 -13.13 5.37
C GLU A 5 9.34 -11.64 5.34
N GLU A 6 10.47 -11.29 4.72
CA GLU A 6 10.83 -9.87 4.52
C GLU A 6 9.89 -9.16 3.54
N ILE A 7 9.46 -9.84 2.48
CA ILE A 7 8.46 -9.31 1.53
C ILE A 7 7.10 -9.13 2.24
N LYS A 8 6.69 -10.07 3.09
CA LYS A 8 5.47 -9.93 3.89
C LYS A 8 5.55 -8.73 4.84
N LYS A 9 6.68 -8.53 5.52
CA LYS A 9 6.91 -7.34 6.36
C LYS A 9 6.93 -6.05 5.54
N LEU A 10 7.50 -6.07 4.33
CA LEU A 10 7.45 -4.94 3.41
C LEU A 10 6.01 -4.53 3.10
N LYS A 11 5.14 -5.50 2.77
CA LYS A 11 3.74 -5.24 2.49
C LYS A 11 2.96 -4.77 3.73
N ALA A 12 3.26 -5.32 4.90
CA ALA A 12 2.67 -4.83 6.16
C ALA A 12 3.03 -3.36 6.43
N ARG A 13 4.28 -2.94 6.12
CA ARG A 13 4.71 -1.54 6.19
C ARG A 13 3.97 -0.67 5.18
N TYR A 14 3.76 -1.15 3.95
CA TYR A 14 2.98 -0.47 2.93
C TYR A 14 1.60 -0.07 3.46
N PHE A 15 0.83 -1.02 4.00
CA PHE A 15 -0.50 -0.75 4.55
C PHE A 15 -0.44 0.23 5.72
N ARG A 16 0.43 -0.03 6.68
CA ARG A 16 0.54 0.81 7.87
C ARG A 16 0.93 2.24 7.55
N PHE A 17 1.90 2.47 6.66
CA PHE A 17 2.34 3.81 6.29
C PHE A 17 1.26 4.56 5.49
N LEU A 18 0.59 3.89 4.57
CA LEU A 18 -0.52 4.45 3.81
C LEU A 18 -1.66 4.90 4.75
N ASP A 19 -2.10 4.03 5.63
CA ASP A 19 -3.23 4.29 6.52
C ASP A 19 -2.89 5.32 7.62
N SER A 20 -1.64 5.38 8.06
CA SER A 20 -1.17 6.41 9.02
C SER A 20 -0.72 7.71 8.35
N LYS A 21 -0.77 7.81 7.01
CA LYS A 21 -0.29 8.98 6.25
C LYS A 21 1.19 9.29 6.50
N ASP A 22 2.00 8.27 6.77
CA ASP A 22 3.47 8.39 6.86
C ASP A 22 4.06 8.32 5.44
N TRP A 23 4.03 9.43 4.72
CA TRP A 23 4.39 9.49 3.31
C TRP A 23 5.85 9.20 3.04
N ASP A 24 6.75 9.55 3.95
CA ASP A 24 8.17 9.22 3.83
C ASP A 24 8.39 7.70 3.96
N GLY A 25 7.74 7.08 4.95
CA GLY A 25 7.73 5.63 5.10
C GLY A 25 7.11 4.93 3.90
N TYR A 26 5.98 5.46 3.41
CA TYR A 26 5.28 4.93 2.25
C TYR A 26 6.12 4.98 0.98
N ALA A 27 6.77 6.11 0.68
CA ALA A 27 7.69 6.22 -0.46
C ALA A 27 8.80 5.16 -0.38
N ASN A 28 9.34 4.94 0.81
CA ASN A 28 10.49 4.05 1.03
C ASN A 28 10.17 2.53 0.97
N VAL A 29 8.90 2.13 0.78
CA VAL A 29 8.58 0.73 0.47
C VAL A 29 8.74 0.41 -1.02
N PHE A 30 8.79 1.44 -1.87
CA PHE A 30 8.95 1.28 -3.31
C PHE A 30 10.41 1.44 -3.75
N ALA A 31 10.79 0.74 -4.81
CA ALA A 31 12.02 1.03 -5.53
C ALA A 31 11.97 2.44 -6.14
N GLU A 32 13.12 3.10 -6.29
CA GLU A 32 13.19 4.46 -6.86
C GLU A 32 12.55 4.55 -8.23
N ASP A 33 12.75 3.52 -9.03
CA ASP A 33 12.26 3.34 -10.39
C ASP A 33 11.05 2.42 -10.47
N CYS A 34 10.18 2.45 -9.45
CA CYS A 34 8.97 1.64 -9.43
C CYS A 34 7.96 2.08 -10.50
N VAL A 35 7.08 1.17 -10.86
CA VAL A 35 5.91 1.46 -11.72
C VAL A 35 4.66 0.99 -10.99
N VAL A 36 3.73 1.90 -10.77
CA VAL A 36 2.44 1.62 -10.13
C VAL A 36 1.32 1.85 -11.13
N ASP A 37 0.66 0.79 -11.52
CA ASP A 37 -0.44 0.79 -12.48
C ASP A 37 -1.79 0.77 -11.75
N LEU A 38 -2.45 1.90 -11.74
CA LEU A 38 -3.79 2.13 -11.23
C LEU A 38 -4.79 2.43 -12.36
N ALA A 39 -4.45 2.16 -13.62
CA ALA A 39 -5.31 2.46 -14.77
C ALA A 39 -6.67 1.74 -14.68
N ARG A 40 -6.68 0.51 -14.16
CA ARG A 40 -7.91 -0.28 -13.99
C ARG A 40 -8.88 0.32 -12.97
N VAL A 41 -8.38 1.17 -12.07
CA VAL A 41 -9.17 1.87 -11.05
C VAL A 41 -9.30 3.37 -11.34
N GLY A 42 -8.95 3.78 -12.56
CA GLY A 42 -9.17 5.15 -13.03
C GLY A 42 -8.10 6.17 -12.60
N SER A 43 -7.00 5.72 -12.00
CA SER A 43 -5.97 6.61 -11.43
C SER A 43 -4.64 6.59 -12.20
N GLY A 44 -4.61 5.98 -13.40
CA GLY A 44 -3.47 6.02 -14.31
C GLY A 44 -2.26 5.19 -13.91
N VAL A 45 -1.12 5.45 -14.55
CA VAL A 45 0.15 4.78 -14.30
C VAL A 45 1.17 5.78 -13.78
N HIS A 46 1.85 5.44 -12.69
CA HIS A 46 2.82 6.30 -12.02
C HIS A 46 4.22 5.69 -12.09
N HIS A 47 5.20 6.51 -12.45
CA HIS A 47 6.60 6.10 -12.57
C HIS A 47 7.45 6.78 -11.50
N GLY A 48 8.17 5.99 -10.72
CA GLY A 48 9.03 6.43 -9.63
C GLY A 48 8.31 6.69 -8.30
N ARG A 49 8.96 6.30 -7.22
CA ARG A 49 8.40 6.37 -5.86
C ARG A 49 8.01 7.77 -5.41
N THR A 50 8.80 8.79 -5.82
CA THR A 50 8.53 10.19 -5.44
C THR A 50 7.24 10.69 -6.07
N ALA A 51 7.04 10.44 -7.36
CA ALA A 51 5.83 10.83 -8.07
C ALA A 51 4.60 10.08 -7.53
N PHE A 52 4.75 8.79 -7.25
CA PHE A 52 3.64 8.00 -6.72
C PHE A 52 3.27 8.41 -5.29
N ALA A 53 4.24 8.64 -4.40
CA ALA A 53 3.96 9.11 -3.05
C ALA A 53 3.31 10.51 -3.04
N ALA A 54 3.75 11.41 -3.94
CA ALA A 54 3.14 12.71 -4.12
C ALA A 54 1.67 12.59 -4.59
N PHE A 55 1.39 11.72 -5.55
CA PHE A 55 0.03 11.41 -5.98
C PHE A 55 -0.82 10.88 -4.82
N ALA A 56 -0.36 9.87 -4.09
CA ALA A 56 -1.09 9.26 -2.99
C ALA A 56 -1.39 10.26 -1.87
N SER A 57 -0.42 11.14 -1.55
CA SER A 57 -0.57 12.17 -0.51
C SER A 57 -1.53 13.28 -0.89
N ALA A 58 -1.76 13.49 -2.18
CA ALA A 58 -2.68 14.52 -2.70
C ALA A 58 -4.13 14.04 -2.82
N LEU A 59 -4.40 12.75 -2.62
CA LEU A 59 -5.77 12.24 -2.64
C LEU A 59 -6.58 12.84 -1.48
N PRO A 60 -7.84 13.27 -1.73
CA PRO A 60 -8.72 13.82 -0.69
C PRO A 60 -9.30 12.69 0.19
N LEU A 61 -8.41 11.86 0.72
CA LEU A 61 -8.71 10.66 1.49
C LEU A 61 -8.53 10.94 2.98
N VAL A 62 -9.63 11.07 3.70
CA VAL A 62 -9.65 11.39 5.14
C VAL A 62 -9.18 10.21 5.97
N GLN A 63 -9.70 9.03 5.67
CA GLN A 63 -9.38 7.79 6.36
C GLN A 63 -9.25 6.64 5.38
N SER A 64 -8.32 5.76 5.65
CA SER A 64 -8.19 4.50 4.91
C SER A 64 -7.83 3.36 5.85
N VAL A 65 -8.28 2.17 5.49
CA VAL A 65 -7.88 0.91 6.10
C VAL A 65 -7.58 -0.04 4.95
N HIS A 66 -6.34 -0.48 4.83
CA HIS A 66 -5.92 -1.43 3.80
C HIS A 66 -5.46 -2.72 4.45
N GLN A 67 -5.91 -3.83 3.90
CA GLN A 67 -5.52 -5.17 4.34
C GLN A 67 -5.11 -6.01 3.15
N GLY A 68 -4.09 -6.84 3.36
CA GLY A 68 -3.67 -7.88 2.43
C GLY A 68 -3.75 -9.23 3.10
N HIS A 69 -4.30 -10.21 2.39
CA HIS A 69 -4.55 -11.53 2.91
C HIS A 69 -3.83 -12.59 2.07
N MET A 70 -3.39 -13.67 2.73
CA MET A 70 -2.96 -14.93 2.13
C MET A 70 -2.13 -14.74 0.85
N PRO A 71 -0.92 -14.15 0.90
CA PRO A 71 -0.16 -13.88 -0.30
C PRO A 71 0.38 -15.15 -0.95
N GLU A 72 0.39 -15.15 -2.27
CA GLU A 72 1.20 -16.04 -3.07
C GLU A 72 2.49 -15.30 -3.41
N ILE A 73 3.65 -15.79 -2.96
CA ILE A 73 4.96 -15.14 -3.20
C ILE A 73 5.93 -16.18 -3.73
N ASP A 74 6.49 -15.91 -4.90
CA ASP A 74 7.49 -16.73 -5.55
C ASP A 74 8.81 -15.94 -5.70
N LEU A 75 9.90 -16.53 -5.22
CA LEU A 75 11.24 -16.01 -5.51
C LEU A 75 11.62 -16.41 -6.94
N THR A 76 11.79 -15.41 -7.80
CA THR A 76 12.13 -15.61 -9.23
C THR A 76 13.63 -15.51 -9.48
N GLY A 77 14.41 -15.18 -8.47
CA GLY A 77 15.87 -15.10 -8.49
C GLY A 77 16.41 -14.68 -7.13
N PRO A 78 17.73 -14.53 -6.99
CA PRO A 78 18.36 -14.15 -5.71
C PRO A 78 17.93 -12.78 -5.19
N GLU A 79 17.55 -11.88 -6.09
CA GLU A 79 17.18 -10.49 -5.81
C GLU A 79 15.85 -10.09 -6.44
N THR A 80 15.05 -11.06 -6.89
CA THR A 80 13.77 -10.82 -7.55
C THR A 80 12.70 -11.76 -7.05
N ALA A 81 11.47 -11.25 -6.95
CA ALA A 81 10.30 -12.01 -6.57
C ALA A 81 9.05 -11.44 -7.25
N CYS A 82 7.98 -12.23 -7.31
CA CYS A 82 6.65 -11.77 -7.66
C CYS A 82 5.64 -12.23 -6.60
N GLY A 83 4.49 -11.59 -6.56
CA GLY A 83 3.44 -11.99 -5.63
C GLY A 83 2.08 -11.44 -5.97
N VAL A 84 1.08 -12.12 -5.44
CA VAL A 84 -0.33 -11.74 -5.50
C VAL A 84 -0.85 -11.66 -4.08
N TRP A 85 -1.52 -10.55 -3.75
CA TRP A 85 -2.18 -10.36 -2.47
C TRP A 85 -3.67 -10.18 -2.67
N ALA A 86 -4.50 -10.92 -1.96
CA ALA A 86 -5.88 -10.55 -1.83
C ALA A 86 -5.97 -9.24 -1.05
N LEU A 87 -6.77 -8.32 -1.57
CA LEU A 87 -6.98 -6.97 -1.04
C LEU A 87 -8.34 -6.85 -0.43
N GLU A 88 -8.41 -6.23 0.72
CA GLU A 88 -9.61 -5.57 1.24
C GLU A 88 -9.25 -4.17 1.68
N ASP A 89 -10.03 -3.16 1.28
CA ASP A 89 -9.83 -1.79 1.71
C ASP A 89 -11.14 -1.08 2.05
N TYR A 90 -11.03 -0.10 2.93
CA TYR A 90 -12.09 0.81 3.29
C TYR A 90 -11.58 2.25 3.26
N ASN A 91 -12.21 3.10 2.46
CA ASN A 91 -11.77 4.46 2.22
C ASN A 91 -12.89 5.46 2.49
N VAL A 92 -12.59 6.54 3.20
CA VAL A 92 -13.49 7.67 3.45
C VAL A 92 -12.89 8.91 2.81
N TRP A 93 -13.64 9.55 1.94
CA TRP A 93 -13.25 10.73 1.19
C TRP A 93 -13.74 12.01 1.87
N GLU A 94 -13.15 13.17 1.54
CA GLU A 94 -13.52 14.46 2.12
C GLU A 94 -14.98 14.86 1.89
N ASP A 95 -15.58 14.40 0.79
CA ASP A 95 -17.00 14.62 0.46
C ASP A 95 -17.97 13.69 1.23
N GLY A 96 -17.45 12.84 2.11
CA GLY A 96 -18.22 11.86 2.87
C GLY A 96 -18.49 10.56 2.14
N THR A 97 -18.11 10.44 0.87
CA THR A 97 -18.20 9.17 0.13
C THR A 97 -17.34 8.11 0.81
N GLN A 98 -17.84 6.89 0.86
CA GLN A 98 -17.13 5.74 1.41
C GLN A 98 -17.06 4.64 0.36
N HIS A 99 -15.90 4.02 0.26
CA HIS A 99 -15.68 2.84 -0.57
C HIS A 99 -15.24 1.67 0.31
N HIS A 100 -15.83 0.52 0.10
CA HIS A 100 -15.36 -0.75 0.63
C HIS A 100 -15.05 -1.65 -0.56
N GLY A 101 -13.79 -2.01 -0.72
CA GLY A 101 -13.28 -2.70 -1.90
C GLY A 101 -12.69 -4.07 -1.60
N TRP A 102 -12.81 -4.99 -2.55
CA TRP A 102 -12.18 -6.29 -2.57
C TRP A 102 -11.53 -6.53 -3.93
N GLY A 103 -10.30 -6.98 -3.91
CA GLY A 103 -9.55 -7.18 -5.14
C GLY A 103 -8.20 -7.85 -4.93
N HIS A 104 -7.24 -7.50 -5.79
CA HIS A 104 -5.89 -8.04 -5.71
C HIS A 104 -4.84 -6.98 -6.05
N TYR A 105 -3.69 -7.08 -5.37
CA TYR A 105 -2.43 -6.51 -5.82
C TYR A 105 -1.64 -7.58 -6.57
N LEU A 106 -1.16 -7.24 -7.76
CA LEU A 106 -0.15 -8.01 -8.49
C LEU A 106 1.15 -7.23 -8.41
N GLU A 107 2.19 -7.84 -7.84
CA GLU A 107 3.42 -7.13 -7.51
C GLU A 107 4.65 -7.90 -7.99
N THR A 108 5.69 -7.14 -8.35
CA THR A 108 7.04 -7.66 -8.43
C THR A 108 7.92 -6.94 -7.42
N TYR A 109 8.95 -7.61 -6.96
CA TYR A 109 9.84 -7.11 -5.94
C TYR A 109 11.29 -7.19 -6.40
N VAL A 110 12.11 -6.26 -5.90
CA VAL A 110 13.55 -6.25 -6.12
C VAL A 110 14.28 -6.09 -4.80
N LYS A 111 15.37 -6.81 -4.64
CA LYS A 111 16.28 -6.68 -3.49
C LYS A 111 17.45 -5.81 -3.90
N ARG A 112 17.72 -4.74 -3.14
CA ARG A 112 18.86 -3.83 -3.34
C ARG A 112 19.51 -3.57 -1.99
N ASP A 113 20.81 -3.72 -1.92
CA ASP A 113 21.58 -3.54 -0.68
C ASP A 113 20.99 -4.32 0.52
N GLY A 114 20.59 -5.57 0.25
CA GLY A 114 20.01 -6.47 1.26
C GLY A 114 18.56 -6.17 1.68
N ARG A 115 17.87 -5.22 1.04
CA ARG A 115 16.48 -4.84 1.37
C ARG A 115 15.55 -5.07 0.18
N TRP A 116 14.36 -5.57 0.46
CA TRP A 116 13.29 -5.72 -0.52
C TRP A 116 12.51 -4.42 -0.72
N TYR A 117 12.09 -4.19 -1.97
CA TYR A 117 11.25 -3.07 -2.39
C TYR A 117 10.20 -3.55 -3.38
N ILE A 118 9.03 -2.90 -3.39
CA ILE A 118 8.03 -3.08 -4.45
C ILE A 118 8.57 -2.43 -5.72
N LYS A 119 8.74 -3.24 -6.78
CA LYS A 119 9.23 -2.78 -8.09
C LYS A 119 8.10 -2.41 -9.03
N THR A 120 7.08 -3.26 -9.11
CA THR A 120 5.84 -2.97 -9.83
C THR A 120 4.65 -3.32 -8.96
N MET A 121 3.56 -2.59 -9.13
CA MET A 121 2.29 -2.89 -8.49
C MET A 121 1.15 -2.60 -9.47
N THR A 122 0.25 -3.55 -9.63
CA THR A 122 -1.02 -3.37 -10.34
C THR A 122 -2.16 -3.63 -9.37
N LEU A 123 -3.10 -2.70 -9.27
CA LEU A 123 -4.30 -2.83 -8.46
C LEU A 123 -5.49 -3.21 -9.33
N SER A 124 -6.26 -4.17 -8.88
CA SER A 124 -7.49 -4.62 -9.54
C SER A 124 -8.57 -4.92 -8.52
N TYR A 125 -9.74 -4.33 -8.66
CA TYR A 125 -10.91 -4.65 -7.83
C TYR A 125 -11.79 -5.70 -8.50
N LEU A 126 -12.30 -6.61 -7.68
CA LEU A 126 -13.39 -7.54 -8.02
C LEU A 126 -14.74 -6.89 -7.72
N ARG A 127 -14.80 -6.11 -6.65
CA ARG A 127 -16.00 -5.43 -6.18
C ARG A 127 -15.64 -4.16 -5.41
N ILE A 128 -16.44 -3.12 -5.59
CA ILE A 128 -16.44 -1.91 -4.76
C ILE A 128 -17.88 -1.64 -4.37
N ASP A 129 -18.15 -1.59 -3.07
CA ASP A 129 -19.39 -1.07 -2.53
C ASP A 129 -19.17 0.40 -2.18
N GLN A 130 -19.97 1.27 -2.78
CA GLN A 130 -19.91 2.71 -2.54
C GLN A 130 -21.16 3.14 -1.77
N SER A 131 -20.96 3.96 -0.74
CA SER A 131 -22.05 4.57 0.00
C SER A 131 -21.71 6.03 0.32
N CYS A 132 -22.76 6.84 0.51
CA CYS A 132 -22.65 8.18 1.08
C CYS A 132 -23.48 8.15 2.38
N PRO A 133 -23.01 7.46 3.43
CA PRO A 133 -23.75 7.37 4.68
C PRO A 133 -23.75 8.72 5.40
N GLU A 134 -24.74 8.93 6.25
CA GLU A 134 -24.67 9.93 7.31
C GLU A 134 -23.34 9.75 8.07
N PRO A 135 -22.69 10.83 8.50
CA PRO A 135 -21.37 10.74 9.09
C PRO A 135 -21.40 9.88 10.34
N THR A 136 -20.88 8.68 10.22
CA THR A 136 -20.58 7.82 11.36
C THR A 136 -19.39 8.41 12.11
N MET A 137 -19.43 8.39 13.42
CA MET A 137 -18.32 8.86 14.24
C MET A 137 -17.04 8.08 13.87
N ILE A 138 -16.14 8.76 13.19
CA ILE A 138 -14.77 8.30 13.05
C ILE A 138 -14.09 8.60 14.38
N ALA A 139 -13.59 7.57 15.05
CA ALA A 139 -12.88 7.72 16.32
C ALA A 139 -11.67 8.65 16.14
N GLY A 140 -11.78 9.86 16.68
CA GLY A 140 -10.69 10.85 16.80
C GLY A 140 -10.04 11.30 15.50
N LYS A 141 -9.75 12.57 15.44
CA LYS A 141 -8.98 13.16 14.33
C LYS A 141 -7.56 12.61 14.30
N ASP A 142 -7.16 11.59 13.75
CA ASP A 142 -5.82 11.07 13.72
C ASP A 142 -5.49 10.02 14.79
N ASN A 143 -6.35 9.01 14.81
CA ASN A 143 -6.11 7.83 15.64
C ASN A 143 -4.84 7.03 15.21
N THR A 144 -4.17 7.44 14.14
CA THR A 144 -2.99 6.75 13.60
C THR A 144 -1.67 7.47 13.89
N ALA A 145 -1.70 8.61 14.59
CA ALA A 145 -0.49 9.39 14.88
C ALA A 145 0.61 8.55 15.54
N HIS A 146 0.24 7.64 16.44
CA HIS A 146 1.18 6.74 17.12
C HIS A 146 1.88 5.73 16.18
N LEU A 147 1.37 5.51 14.97
CA LEU A 147 1.97 4.62 13.97
C LEU A 147 3.00 5.33 13.10
N ARG A 148 2.94 6.68 13.04
CA ARG A 148 3.90 7.46 12.27
C ARG A 148 5.29 7.35 12.88
N GLY A 149 6.28 7.24 12.04
CA GLY A 149 7.65 7.10 12.50
C GLY A 149 8.03 5.72 13.03
N MET A 150 7.08 4.80 13.26
CA MET A 150 7.42 3.42 13.60
C MET A 150 8.24 2.80 12.49
N ARG A 151 9.48 2.49 12.77
CA ARG A 151 10.41 1.81 11.88
C ARG A 151 10.80 0.48 12.53
N PRO A 152 11.01 -0.59 11.76
CA PRO A 152 11.60 -1.78 12.31
C PRO A 152 12.96 -1.41 12.90
N ALA A 153 13.31 -2.03 14.01
CA ALA A 153 14.68 -1.94 14.53
C ALA A 153 15.63 -2.31 13.38
N ALA A 154 16.66 -1.50 13.17
CA ALA A 154 17.74 -1.88 12.27
C ALA A 154 18.21 -3.25 12.73
N GLY A 155 18.10 -4.25 11.89
CA GLY A 155 18.49 -5.60 12.22
C GLY A 155 19.93 -5.60 12.66
N GLY A 156 20.18 -6.09 13.89
CA GLY A 156 21.50 -6.42 14.36
C GLY A 156 22.01 -7.66 13.63
#